data_2dd6a2c2abeec251ebe2834302d425d9
#
_entry.id   2dd6a2c2abeec251ebe2834302d425d9
#
_cell.length_a   1.000
_cell.length_b   1.000
_cell.length_c   1.000
_cell.angle_alpha   90.00
_cell.angle_beta   90.00
_cell.angle_gamma   90.00
#
_symmetry.space_group_name_H-M   'P 1'
#
loop_
_entity.id
_entity.type
_entity.pdbx_description
1 polymer ?
#
loop_
_entity_poly.entity_id
_entity_poly.type
_entity_poly.pdbx_seq_one_letter_code
_entity_poly.pdbx_strand_id
1 'polypeptide(L)'
;MKLSNSYIGLPEDFYQVINPLPVKAPRIIAFNEELAECLGLEIDPKDAVKFFSGNSIPDNTTPIALNYAGHQFGNFVHELGDGRATLLGEIEVDKERFDIQLKGSGPTKFSRQGDGRSALGPVIREYILSEAMHHLNIPTTRALAAVLTGEHVFREEIEPGGILTRIAKSHIRVGTFEYFASRQQWDNVKLLADYTIQRHFPEIRVLDN
;
A
#
# COMPACT_ATOMS: atom_id res chain seq x y z
N MET A 1 -7.94 -15.73 -5.87
CA MET A 1 -6.72 -15.21 -5.18
C MET A 1 -6.93 -15.28 -3.68
N LYS A 2 -5.95 -15.77 -2.93
CA LYS A 2 -6.00 -15.83 -1.46
C LYS A 2 -5.01 -14.80 -0.89
N LEU A 3 -5.53 -13.85 -0.12
CA LEU A 3 -4.72 -12.86 0.60
C LEU A 3 -4.71 -13.19 2.10
N SER A 4 -3.64 -12.81 2.77
CA SER A 4 -3.56 -12.72 4.22
C SER A 4 -3.25 -11.26 4.61
N ASN A 5 -3.31 -10.94 5.90
CA ASN A 5 -2.86 -9.64 6.38
C ASN A 5 -2.32 -9.83 7.79
N SER A 6 -1.02 -10.10 7.89
CA SER A 6 -0.38 -10.34 9.19
C SER A 6 -0.25 -9.07 10.03
N TYR A 7 -0.27 -7.90 9.38
CA TYR A 7 -0.14 -6.60 10.06
C TYR A 7 -1.31 -6.31 11.02
N ILE A 8 -2.50 -6.87 10.76
CA ILE A 8 -3.67 -6.72 11.67
C ILE A 8 -3.49 -7.43 13.02
N GLY A 9 -2.47 -8.26 13.16
CA GLY A 9 -2.06 -8.82 14.46
C GLY A 9 -1.40 -7.80 15.39
N LEU A 10 -1.00 -6.63 14.88
CA LEU A 10 -0.52 -5.51 15.68
C LEU A 10 -1.69 -4.74 16.30
N PRO A 11 -1.48 -3.94 17.37
CA PRO A 11 -2.52 -3.08 17.96
C PRO A 11 -3.15 -2.10 16.96
N GLU A 12 -4.39 -1.69 17.24
CA GLU A 12 -5.17 -0.78 16.36
C GLU A 12 -4.53 0.60 16.15
N ASP A 13 -3.59 1.00 17.01
CA ASP A 13 -2.82 2.24 16.83
C ASP A 13 -1.92 2.23 15.57
N PHE A 14 -1.61 1.03 15.04
CA PHE A 14 -0.75 0.87 13.87
C PHE A 14 -1.47 1.11 12.55
N TYR A 15 -2.81 1.02 12.52
CA TYR A 15 -3.58 1.09 11.29
C TYR A 15 -5.02 1.58 11.52
N GLN A 16 -5.73 1.74 10.43
CA GLN A 16 -7.19 1.86 10.40
C GLN A 16 -7.74 0.77 9.48
N VAL A 17 -8.72 0.01 9.93
CA VAL A 17 -9.50 -0.85 9.04
C VAL A 17 -10.36 0.04 8.14
N ILE A 18 -10.19 -0.10 6.82
CA ILE A 18 -10.90 0.73 5.83
C ILE A 18 -10.94 0.03 4.47
N ASN A 19 -12.10 -0.07 3.89
CA ASN A 19 -12.23 -0.55 2.51
C ASN A 19 -11.95 0.58 1.51
N PRO A 20 -11.35 0.26 0.34
CA PRO A 20 -11.31 1.18 -0.79
C PRO A 20 -12.70 1.72 -1.13
N LEU A 21 -12.75 2.98 -1.52
CA LEU A 21 -13.98 3.59 -2.02
C LEU A 21 -14.17 3.24 -3.50
N PRO A 22 -15.25 2.55 -3.89
CA PRO A 22 -15.49 2.16 -5.27
C PRO A 22 -15.45 3.34 -6.25
N VAL A 23 -15.14 3.03 -7.51
CA VAL A 23 -15.07 3.99 -8.62
C VAL A 23 -16.05 3.58 -9.74
N LYS A 24 -16.51 4.57 -10.57
CA LYS A 24 -17.66 4.40 -11.45
C LYS A 24 -17.40 3.54 -12.68
N ALA A 25 -16.27 3.80 -13.37
CA ALA A 25 -15.99 3.17 -14.67
C ALA A 25 -14.50 2.80 -14.77
N PRO A 26 -14.02 1.86 -13.95
CA PRO A 26 -12.61 1.51 -13.93
C PRO A 26 -12.16 0.82 -15.22
N ARG A 27 -10.94 1.14 -15.65
CA ARG A 27 -10.27 0.49 -16.76
C ARG A 27 -8.77 0.38 -16.48
N ILE A 28 -8.22 -0.82 -16.56
CA ILE A 28 -6.77 -1.03 -16.50
C ILE A 28 -6.14 -0.39 -17.73
N ILE A 29 -5.14 0.47 -17.53
CA ILE A 29 -4.38 1.15 -18.58
C ILE A 29 -2.95 0.64 -18.70
N ALA A 30 -2.42 0.03 -17.63
CA ALA A 30 -1.16 -0.69 -17.64
C ALA A 30 -1.25 -1.85 -16.64
N PHE A 31 -0.69 -2.98 -17.02
CA PHE A 31 -0.61 -4.19 -16.18
C PHE A 31 0.77 -4.83 -16.39
N ASN A 32 1.41 -5.20 -15.30
CA ASN A 32 2.72 -5.82 -15.29
C ASN A 32 2.56 -7.34 -15.24
N GLU A 33 2.49 -7.97 -16.41
CA GLU A 33 2.28 -9.40 -16.56
C GLU A 33 3.43 -10.20 -15.94
N GLU A 34 4.69 -9.76 -16.15
CA GLU A 34 5.88 -10.40 -15.59
C GLU A 34 5.83 -10.42 -14.05
N LEU A 35 5.48 -9.29 -13.44
CA LEU A 35 5.33 -9.21 -11.98
C LEU A 35 4.17 -10.07 -11.48
N ALA A 36 3.07 -10.10 -12.22
CA ALA A 36 1.92 -10.95 -11.87
C ALA A 36 2.29 -12.44 -11.89
N GLU A 37 3.03 -12.88 -12.90
CA GLU A 37 3.56 -14.25 -13.01
C GLU A 37 4.51 -14.57 -11.85
N CYS A 38 5.45 -13.67 -11.53
CA CYS A 38 6.36 -13.83 -10.38
C CYS A 38 5.62 -13.94 -9.05
N LEU A 39 4.46 -13.32 -8.93
CA LEU A 39 3.61 -13.38 -7.73
C LEU A 39 2.60 -14.56 -7.76
N GLY A 40 2.61 -15.36 -8.81
CA GLY A 40 1.63 -16.45 -8.99
C GLY A 40 0.19 -15.96 -9.05
N LEU A 41 -0.04 -14.75 -9.57
CA LEU A 41 -1.35 -14.13 -9.67
C LEU A 41 -2.09 -14.60 -10.91
N GLU A 42 -3.02 -15.51 -10.72
CA GLU A 42 -4.00 -15.90 -11.75
C GLU A 42 -5.32 -15.15 -11.46
N ILE A 43 -5.64 -14.17 -12.28
CA ILE A 43 -6.87 -13.36 -12.16
C ILE A 43 -7.56 -13.28 -13.51
N ASP A 44 -8.87 -13.59 -13.56
CA ASP A 44 -9.68 -13.32 -14.74
C ASP A 44 -9.66 -11.81 -15.07
N PRO A 45 -9.48 -11.40 -16.35
CA PRO A 45 -9.42 -9.98 -16.72
C PRO A 45 -10.58 -9.12 -16.21
N LYS A 46 -11.80 -9.69 -16.12
CA LYS A 46 -12.97 -8.96 -15.63
C LYS A 46 -12.91 -8.73 -14.12
N ASP A 47 -12.37 -9.70 -13.38
CA ASP A 47 -12.20 -9.60 -11.93
C ASP A 47 -10.96 -8.77 -11.58
N ALA A 48 -9.92 -8.80 -12.43
CA ALA A 48 -8.74 -7.96 -12.30
C ALA A 48 -9.10 -6.47 -12.27
N VAL A 49 -9.97 -6.00 -13.17
CA VAL A 49 -10.44 -4.61 -13.19
C VAL A 49 -11.11 -4.23 -11.87
N LYS A 50 -12.00 -5.09 -11.35
CA LYS A 50 -12.68 -4.82 -10.09
C LYS A 50 -11.74 -4.83 -8.89
N PHE A 51 -10.81 -5.79 -8.87
CA PHE A 51 -9.84 -5.92 -7.80
C PHE A 51 -8.87 -4.74 -7.75
N PHE A 52 -8.21 -4.42 -8.87
CA PHE A 52 -7.23 -3.33 -8.92
C PHE A 52 -7.83 -1.93 -8.87
N SER A 53 -9.14 -1.79 -9.04
CA SER A 53 -9.87 -0.55 -8.78
C SER A 53 -10.36 -0.43 -7.33
N GLY A 54 -10.30 -1.50 -6.54
CA GLY A 54 -10.87 -1.54 -5.20
C GLY A 54 -12.40 -1.71 -5.18
N ASN A 55 -13.03 -1.99 -6.33
CA ASN A 55 -14.47 -2.19 -6.42
C ASN A 55 -14.92 -3.57 -5.92
N SER A 56 -13.99 -4.51 -5.80
CA SER A 56 -14.21 -5.85 -5.22
C SER A 56 -12.99 -6.27 -4.43
N ILE A 57 -13.20 -6.55 -3.15
CA ILE A 57 -12.17 -7.02 -2.23
C ILE A 57 -12.50 -8.46 -1.85
N PRO A 58 -11.51 -9.39 -1.85
CA PRO A 58 -11.74 -10.75 -1.39
C PRO A 58 -12.21 -10.81 0.05
N ASP A 59 -13.20 -11.66 0.36
CA ASP A 59 -13.77 -11.79 1.70
C ASP A 59 -12.79 -12.29 2.76
N ASN A 60 -11.66 -12.86 2.33
CA ASN A 60 -10.64 -13.43 3.21
C ASN A 60 -9.56 -12.44 3.64
N THR A 61 -9.75 -11.15 3.38
CA THR A 61 -8.81 -10.09 3.80
C THR A 61 -9.50 -8.95 4.52
N THR A 62 -8.73 -8.24 5.32
CA THR A 62 -9.15 -7.02 6.01
C THR A 62 -8.26 -5.87 5.54
N PRO A 63 -8.75 -5.02 4.62
CA PRO A 63 -7.97 -3.89 4.12
C PRO A 63 -7.73 -2.85 5.21
N ILE A 64 -6.53 -2.26 5.21
CA ILE A 64 -6.11 -1.29 6.21
C ILE A 64 -5.39 -0.10 5.59
N ALA A 65 -5.44 1.05 6.25
CA ALA A 65 -4.56 2.18 6.03
C ALA A 65 -3.52 2.24 7.15
N LEU A 66 -2.23 2.32 6.79
CA LEU A 66 -1.13 2.27 7.75
C LEU A 66 -0.90 3.63 8.41
N ASN A 67 -0.56 3.60 9.69
CA ASN A 67 -0.18 4.77 10.46
C ASN A 67 1.34 4.94 10.48
N TYR A 68 1.82 6.15 10.25
CA TYR A 68 3.24 6.51 10.32
C TYR A 68 3.41 8.02 10.42
N ALA A 69 4.53 8.46 10.97
CA ALA A 69 5.02 9.83 10.90
C ALA A 69 5.86 10.05 9.64
N GLY A 70 6.26 11.29 9.36
CA GLY A 70 7.15 11.56 8.24
C GLY A 70 7.48 13.04 8.13
N HIS A 71 8.32 13.37 7.15
CA HIS A 71 8.70 14.75 6.87
C HIS A 71 8.01 15.23 5.59
N GLN A 72 7.39 16.40 5.65
CA GLN A 72 6.83 17.11 4.50
C GLN A 72 7.34 18.55 4.50
N PHE A 73 7.92 18.99 3.38
CA PHE A 73 8.45 20.34 3.21
C PHE A 73 9.44 20.74 4.32
N GLY A 74 10.29 19.80 4.76
CA GLY A 74 11.27 20.01 5.82
C GLY A 74 10.72 19.96 7.25
N ASN A 75 9.42 19.78 7.43
CA ASN A 75 8.79 19.74 8.75
C ASN A 75 8.41 18.30 9.12
N PHE A 76 8.63 17.92 10.37
CA PHE A 76 8.18 16.66 10.92
C PHE A 76 6.66 16.68 11.12
N VAL A 77 5.98 15.68 10.54
CA VAL A 77 4.54 15.48 10.65
C VAL A 77 4.30 14.26 11.52
N HIS A 78 3.83 14.49 12.74
CA HIS A 78 3.64 13.46 13.76
C HIS A 78 2.68 12.34 13.35
N GLU A 79 1.73 12.62 12.47
CA GLU A 79 0.79 11.66 11.92
C GLU A 79 0.54 11.99 10.44
N LEU A 80 1.25 11.28 9.57
CA LEU A 80 1.12 11.41 8.12
C LEU A 80 0.19 10.33 7.55
N GLY A 81 0.47 9.08 7.84
CA GLY A 81 -0.34 7.91 7.49
C GLY A 81 -0.62 7.71 6.00
N ASP A 82 -1.33 6.65 5.68
CA ASP A 82 -1.79 6.35 4.32
C ASP A 82 -3.06 7.13 3.97
N GLY A 83 -2.93 8.45 3.75
CA GLY A 83 -4.08 9.35 3.50
C GLY A 83 -4.83 9.12 2.18
N ARG A 84 -4.34 8.23 1.31
CA ARG A 84 -4.98 7.84 0.04
C ARG A 84 -4.59 6.44 -0.42
N ALA A 85 -4.14 5.60 0.49
CA ALA A 85 -3.71 4.26 0.15
C ALA A 85 -4.33 3.25 1.11
N THR A 86 -4.61 2.06 0.60
CA THR A 86 -5.19 0.95 1.34
C THR A 86 -4.38 -0.29 1.05
N LEU A 87 -3.78 -0.88 2.07
CA LEU A 87 -3.17 -2.20 2.00
C LEU A 87 -4.28 -3.23 1.95
N LEU A 88 -4.38 -3.96 0.85
CA LEU A 88 -5.40 -5.01 0.68
C LEU A 88 -5.05 -6.27 1.44
N GLY A 89 -3.77 -6.56 1.57
CA GLY A 89 -3.24 -7.75 2.21
C GLY A 89 -1.91 -8.16 1.63
N GLU A 90 -1.52 -9.39 1.90
CA GLU A 90 -0.24 -10.00 1.55
C GLU A 90 -0.44 -11.23 0.69
N ILE A 91 0.47 -11.44 -0.26
CA ILE A 91 0.67 -12.70 -0.99
C ILE A 91 1.94 -13.34 -0.46
N GLU A 92 1.93 -14.65 -0.32
CA GLU A 92 3.12 -15.43 0.01
C GLU A 92 3.58 -16.22 -1.22
N VAL A 93 4.83 -16.01 -1.64
CA VAL A 93 5.50 -16.70 -2.73
C VAL A 93 6.85 -17.17 -2.23
N ASP A 94 7.12 -18.46 -2.33
CA ASP A 94 8.40 -19.07 -1.90
C ASP A 94 8.82 -18.70 -0.45
N LYS A 95 7.84 -18.60 0.46
CA LYS A 95 7.99 -18.18 1.85
C LYS A 95 8.31 -16.68 2.05
N GLU A 96 8.41 -15.90 0.98
CA GLU A 96 8.47 -14.44 1.05
C GLU A 96 7.07 -13.84 0.98
N ARG A 97 6.85 -12.76 1.73
CA ARG A 97 5.56 -12.03 1.73
C ARG A 97 5.68 -10.73 0.95
N PHE A 98 4.66 -10.46 0.18
CA PHE A 98 4.55 -9.22 -0.61
C PHE A 98 3.22 -8.55 -0.31
N ASP A 99 3.28 -7.31 0.11
CA ASP A 99 2.13 -6.44 0.30
C ASP A 99 1.53 -6.03 -1.04
N ILE A 100 0.19 -6.06 -1.12
CA ILE A 100 -0.58 -5.45 -2.21
C ILE A 100 -1.28 -4.21 -1.67
N GLN A 101 -0.92 -3.04 -2.16
CA GLN A 101 -1.50 -1.78 -1.73
C GLN A 101 -2.07 -0.99 -2.91
N LEU A 102 -3.30 -0.51 -2.77
CA LEU A 102 -3.90 0.44 -3.70
C LEU A 102 -3.60 1.88 -3.27
N LYS A 103 -3.13 2.73 -4.18
CA LYS A 103 -2.92 4.15 -3.97
C LYS A 103 -3.84 4.97 -4.85
N GLY A 104 -4.58 5.89 -4.25
CA GLY A 104 -5.67 6.63 -4.88
C GLY A 104 -7.04 5.98 -4.65
N SER A 105 -7.12 5.04 -3.70
CA SER A 105 -8.28 4.18 -3.46
C SER A 105 -9.39 4.81 -2.62
N GLY A 106 -9.25 6.07 -2.23
CA GLY A 106 -10.24 6.80 -1.45
C GLY A 106 -9.71 7.33 -0.13
N PRO A 107 -10.53 8.10 0.62
CA PRO A 107 -10.13 8.72 1.86
C PRO A 107 -9.98 7.71 3.00
N THR A 108 -9.07 8.03 3.92
CA THR A 108 -8.84 7.32 5.19
C THR A 108 -8.84 8.34 6.33
N LYS A 109 -8.70 7.93 7.58
CA LYS A 109 -8.56 8.87 8.70
C LYS A 109 -7.33 9.80 8.56
N PHE A 110 -6.35 9.38 7.75
CA PHE A 110 -5.12 10.13 7.50
C PHE A 110 -5.21 11.12 6.33
N SER A 111 -6.34 11.17 5.63
CA SER A 111 -6.52 12.05 4.45
C SER A 111 -6.59 13.53 4.79
N ARG A 112 -6.79 13.86 6.08
CA ARG A 112 -7.07 15.23 6.51
C ARG A 112 -8.31 15.77 5.77
N GLN A 113 -8.14 16.83 4.97
CA GLN A 113 -9.20 17.40 4.11
C GLN A 113 -9.13 16.91 2.65
N GLY A 114 -8.25 15.95 2.35
CA GLY A 114 -8.08 15.39 1.01
C GLY A 114 -9.15 14.36 0.65
N ASP A 115 -9.41 14.23 -0.64
CA ASP A 115 -10.37 13.28 -1.21
C ASP A 115 -9.88 11.81 -1.23
N GLY A 116 -8.63 11.57 -0.86
CA GLY A 116 -8.02 10.24 -0.90
C GLY A 116 -7.82 9.69 -2.32
N ARG A 117 -8.05 10.49 -3.35
CA ARG A 117 -7.89 10.12 -4.76
C ARG A 117 -6.51 10.54 -5.29
N SER A 118 -6.13 9.99 -6.43
CA SER A 118 -4.94 10.38 -7.18
C SER A 118 -5.32 10.79 -8.60
N ALA A 119 -4.66 11.83 -9.12
CA ALA A 119 -4.72 12.12 -10.54
C ALA A 119 -3.96 11.05 -11.33
N LEU A 120 -4.36 10.82 -12.59
CA LEU A 120 -3.79 9.80 -13.45
C LEU A 120 -2.31 10.07 -13.80
N GLY A 121 -1.94 11.32 -14.00
CA GLY A 121 -0.55 11.70 -14.31
C GLY A 121 0.47 11.20 -13.28
N PRO A 122 0.29 11.50 -11.97
CA PRO A 122 1.08 10.93 -10.88
C PRO A 122 1.09 9.40 -10.82
N VAL A 123 -0.04 8.73 -11.11
CA VAL A 123 -0.14 7.27 -11.15
C VAL A 123 0.75 6.68 -12.23
N ILE A 124 0.67 7.21 -13.46
CA ILE A 124 1.51 6.77 -14.59
C ILE A 124 2.99 7.03 -14.30
N ARG A 125 3.31 8.20 -13.76
CA ARG A 125 4.70 8.53 -13.42
C ARG A 125 5.27 7.55 -12.40
N GLU A 126 4.55 7.23 -11.35
CA GLU A 126 4.99 6.29 -10.32
C GLU A 126 5.13 4.87 -10.91
N TYR A 127 4.19 4.44 -11.77
CA TYR A 127 4.27 3.16 -12.47
C TYR A 127 5.56 3.06 -13.30
N ILE A 128 5.82 4.03 -14.18
CA ILE A 128 6.98 4.02 -15.07
C ILE A 128 8.28 4.09 -14.26
N LEU A 129 8.36 5.00 -13.28
CA LEU A 129 9.60 5.22 -12.54
C LEU A 129 9.96 4.05 -11.63
N SER A 130 8.98 3.44 -10.95
CA SER A 130 9.26 2.29 -10.09
C SER A 130 9.75 1.08 -10.90
N GLU A 131 9.15 0.80 -12.05
CA GLU A 131 9.61 -0.28 -12.92
C GLU A 131 10.96 0.03 -13.57
N ALA A 132 11.19 1.28 -13.99
CA ALA A 132 12.51 1.69 -14.49
C ALA A 132 13.61 1.53 -13.43
N MET A 133 13.35 1.91 -12.18
CA MET A 133 14.30 1.71 -11.08
C MET A 133 14.57 0.22 -10.83
N HIS A 134 13.53 -0.61 -10.87
CA HIS A 134 13.69 -2.06 -10.72
C HIS A 134 14.63 -2.63 -11.81
N HIS A 135 14.41 -2.28 -13.07
CA HIS A 135 15.25 -2.75 -14.19
C HIS A 135 16.68 -2.18 -14.15
N LEU A 136 16.91 -1.11 -13.41
CA LEU A 136 18.25 -0.57 -13.10
C LEU A 136 18.87 -1.22 -11.86
N ASN A 137 18.26 -2.27 -11.29
CA ASN A 137 18.67 -2.94 -10.04
C ASN A 137 18.70 -2.00 -8.82
N ILE A 138 17.85 -0.98 -8.79
CA ILE A 138 17.67 -0.12 -7.62
C ILE A 138 16.49 -0.68 -6.80
N PRO A 139 16.69 -1.04 -5.52
CA PRO A 139 15.61 -1.52 -4.67
C PRO A 139 14.46 -0.50 -4.59
N THR A 140 13.26 -0.93 -4.93
CA THR A 140 12.08 -0.06 -4.99
C THR A 140 10.80 -0.86 -4.79
N THR A 141 9.69 -0.17 -4.49
CA THR A 141 8.37 -0.77 -4.63
C THR A 141 8.07 -1.00 -6.11
N ARG A 142 7.40 -2.11 -6.44
CA ARG A 142 7.00 -2.45 -7.81
C ARG A 142 5.59 -1.92 -8.11
N ALA A 143 5.31 -1.71 -9.37
CA ALA A 143 4.00 -1.32 -9.87
C ALA A 143 3.36 -2.48 -10.64
N LEU A 144 2.20 -2.97 -10.16
CA LEU A 144 1.50 -4.10 -10.77
C LEU A 144 0.44 -3.66 -11.77
N ALA A 145 -0.39 -2.68 -11.39
CA ALA A 145 -1.46 -2.18 -12.24
C ALA A 145 -1.65 -0.67 -12.09
N ALA A 146 -1.96 -0.01 -13.21
CA ALA A 146 -2.47 1.36 -13.24
C ALA A 146 -3.89 1.35 -13.80
N VAL A 147 -4.83 1.94 -13.06
CA VAL A 147 -6.26 1.95 -13.37
C VAL A 147 -6.74 3.38 -13.55
N LEU A 148 -7.43 3.66 -14.66
CA LEU A 148 -8.26 4.86 -14.83
C LEU A 148 -9.58 4.64 -14.09
N THR A 149 -10.02 5.60 -13.28
CA THR A 149 -11.23 5.42 -12.43
C THR A 149 -12.55 5.69 -13.14
N GLY A 150 -12.52 6.42 -14.25
CA GLY A 150 -13.71 6.98 -14.90
C GLY A 150 -14.33 8.17 -14.15
N GLU A 151 -13.61 8.69 -13.17
CA GLU A 151 -13.97 9.86 -12.36
C GLU A 151 -12.90 10.95 -12.53
N HIS A 152 -13.27 12.18 -12.20
CA HIS A 152 -12.35 13.30 -12.17
C HIS A 152 -11.91 13.60 -10.74
N VAL A 153 -10.70 14.08 -10.60
CA VAL A 153 -10.16 14.66 -9.36
C VAL A 153 -9.95 16.16 -9.54
N PHE A 154 -10.24 16.91 -8.51
CA PHE A 154 -10.09 18.36 -8.51
C PHE A 154 -8.76 18.71 -7.85
N ARG A 155 -7.85 19.32 -8.62
CA ARG A 155 -6.55 19.83 -8.18
C ARG A 155 -6.49 21.32 -8.59
N GLU A 156 -5.37 21.80 -9.08
CA GLU A 156 -5.33 23.12 -9.75
C GLU A 156 -6.22 23.13 -11.00
N GLU A 157 -6.30 21.97 -11.67
CA GLU A 157 -7.20 21.71 -12.79
C GLU A 157 -8.03 20.45 -12.53
N ILE A 158 -9.02 20.23 -13.39
CA ILE A 158 -9.82 18.99 -13.40
C ILE A 158 -9.03 17.92 -14.17
N GLU A 159 -8.61 16.87 -13.48
CA GLU A 159 -7.81 15.80 -14.02
C GLU A 159 -8.55 14.46 -13.96
N PRO A 160 -8.27 13.51 -14.89
CA PRO A 160 -8.77 12.15 -14.74
C PRO A 160 -8.17 11.50 -13.51
N GLY A 161 -9.00 10.75 -12.78
CA GLY A 161 -8.59 9.99 -11.59
C GLY A 161 -7.92 8.67 -11.94
N GLY A 162 -6.96 8.26 -11.13
CA GLY A 162 -6.25 6.99 -11.30
C GLY A 162 -5.97 6.29 -9.97
N ILE A 163 -5.79 4.97 -10.04
CA ILE A 163 -5.37 4.12 -8.92
C ILE A 163 -4.14 3.33 -9.35
N LEU A 164 -3.13 3.29 -8.49
CA LEU A 164 -1.93 2.46 -8.65
C LEU A 164 -1.97 1.28 -7.69
N THR A 165 -1.73 0.08 -8.21
CA THR A 165 -1.43 -1.10 -7.37
C THR A 165 0.06 -1.21 -7.18
N ARG A 166 0.50 -1.10 -5.92
CA ARG A 166 1.89 -1.23 -5.50
C ARG A 166 2.15 -2.59 -4.87
N ILE A 167 3.31 -3.14 -5.15
CA ILE A 167 3.82 -4.38 -4.56
C ILE A 167 5.14 -4.07 -3.85
N ALA A 168 5.27 -4.55 -2.62
CA ALA A 168 6.52 -4.44 -1.86
C ALA A 168 6.64 -5.59 -0.87
N LYS A 169 7.86 -5.92 -0.44
CA LYS A 169 8.07 -6.88 0.67
C LYS A 169 7.38 -6.42 1.97
N SER A 170 7.27 -5.12 2.17
CA SER A 170 6.32 -4.49 3.12
C SER A 170 6.18 -3.00 2.82
N HIS A 171 5.12 -2.39 3.38
CA HIS A 171 4.92 -0.94 3.41
C HIS A 171 5.27 -0.33 4.77
N ILE A 172 5.95 -1.08 5.64
CA ILE A 172 6.53 -0.54 6.88
C ILE A 172 7.56 0.53 6.51
N ARG A 173 7.54 1.65 7.21
CA ARG A 173 8.40 2.80 6.95
C ARG A 173 9.24 3.11 8.20
N VAL A 174 10.36 3.79 8.02
CA VAL A 174 11.07 4.45 9.15
C VAL A 174 10.08 5.31 9.94
N GLY A 175 9.20 6.02 9.25
CA GLY A 175 8.14 6.82 9.86
C GLY A 175 7.15 6.06 10.73
N THR A 176 6.98 4.74 10.56
CA THR A 176 6.16 3.93 11.46
C THR A 176 6.82 3.83 12.84
N PHE A 177 8.14 3.63 12.87
CA PHE A 177 8.91 3.65 14.12
C PHE A 177 8.94 5.05 14.73
N GLU A 178 9.15 6.09 13.92
CA GLU A 178 9.15 7.50 14.38
C GLU A 178 7.81 7.92 14.99
N TYR A 179 6.69 7.40 14.46
CA TYR A 179 5.36 7.67 15.00
C TYR A 179 5.26 7.28 16.47
N PHE A 180 5.69 6.09 16.84
CA PHE A 180 5.64 5.59 18.20
C PHE A 180 6.77 6.16 19.06
N ALA A 181 7.99 6.27 18.52
CA ALA A 181 9.15 6.81 19.25
C ALA A 181 8.94 8.27 19.66
N SER A 182 8.38 9.12 18.78
CA SER A 182 8.07 10.52 19.09
C SER A 182 7.01 10.70 20.19
N ARG A 183 6.24 9.63 20.46
CA ARG A 183 5.23 9.55 21.53
C ARG A 183 5.71 8.80 22.76
N GLN A 184 6.99 8.39 22.80
CA GLN A 184 7.59 7.60 23.88
C GLN A 184 6.87 6.24 24.10
N GLN A 185 6.23 5.70 23.08
CA GLN A 185 5.55 4.41 23.12
C GLN A 185 6.54 3.28 22.79
N TRP A 186 7.48 3.05 23.67
CA TRP A 186 8.62 2.15 23.44
C TRP A 186 8.19 0.68 23.27
N ASP A 187 7.12 0.26 23.92
CA ASP A 187 6.56 -1.08 23.77
C ASP A 187 6.06 -1.30 22.34
N ASN A 188 5.42 -0.31 21.72
CA ASN A 188 4.99 -0.36 20.34
C ASN A 188 6.19 -0.34 19.37
N VAL A 189 7.24 0.42 19.69
CA VAL A 189 8.50 0.40 18.91
C VAL A 189 9.11 -1.00 18.94
N LYS A 190 9.20 -1.61 20.13
CA LYS A 190 9.70 -2.99 20.27
C LYS A 190 8.84 -4.00 19.51
N LEU A 191 7.52 -3.94 19.68
CA LEU A 191 6.58 -4.82 18.99
C LEU A 191 6.71 -4.72 17.47
N LEU A 192 6.85 -3.50 16.93
CA LEU A 192 7.09 -3.28 15.50
C LEU A 192 8.44 -3.84 15.05
N ALA A 193 9.48 -3.69 15.87
CA ALA A 193 10.80 -4.24 15.58
C ALA A 193 10.75 -5.76 15.52
N ASP A 194 10.14 -6.41 16.51
CA ASP A 194 9.98 -7.87 16.57
C ASP A 194 9.19 -8.38 15.35
N TYR A 195 8.07 -7.72 15.01
CA TYR A 195 7.28 -8.04 13.81
C TYR A 195 8.12 -7.89 12.52
N THR A 196 8.89 -6.81 12.40
CA THR A 196 9.72 -6.52 11.22
C THR A 196 10.84 -7.55 11.08
N ILE A 197 11.50 -7.92 12.18
CA ILE A 197 12.53 -8.96 12.21
C ILE A 197 11.92 -10.31 11.79
N GLN A 198 10.83 -10.70 12.42
CA GLN A 198 10.16 -11.98 12.10
C GLN A 198 9.73 -12.05 10.62
N ARG A 199 9.31 -10.92 10.04
CA ARG A 199 8.85 -10.85 8.65
C ARG A 199 9.98 -10.89 7.63
N HIS A 200 11.04 -10.11 7.86
CA HIS A 200 12.10 -9.85 6.87
C HIS A 200 13.41 -10.58 7.13
N PHE A 201 13.62 -11.01 8.37
CA PHE A 201 14.87 -11.62 8.84
C PHE A 201 14.58 -12.81 9.75
N PRO A 202 13.78 -13.80 9.28
CA PRO A 202 13.32 -14.91 10.13
C PRO A 202 14.48 -15.79 10.64
N GLU A 203 15.67 -15.68 10.04
CA GLU A 203 16.89 -16.34 10.48
C GLU A 203 17.50 -15.71 11.74
N ILE A 204 17.15 -14.46 12.05
CA ILE A 204 17.61 -13.78 13.26
C ILE A 204 16.73 -14.24 14.42
N ARG A 205 17.35 -14.99 15.38
CA ARG A 205 16.68 -15.32 16.62
C ARG A 205 16.60 -14.08 17.49
N VAL A 206 15.39 -13.60 17.76
CA VAL A 206 15.18 -12.63 18.83
C VAL A 206 15.54 -13.33 20.13
N LEU A 207 16.61 -12.89 20.79
CA LEU A 207 16.96 -13.40 22.11
C LEU A 207 15.91 -12.87 23.08
N ASP A 208 15.14 -13.78 23.69
CA ASP A 208 14.29 -13.46 24.84
C ASP A 208 15.20 -13.00 25.98
N ASN A 209 15.15 -11.71 26.32
CA ASN A 209 15.78 -11.13 27.49
C ASN A 209 14.75 -10.96 28.62
#